data_e2083a605b69b1dd6a92192c44ee33a8
#
_entry.id   e2083a605b69b1dd6a92192c44ee33a8
#
_cell.length_a   1.000
_cell.length_b   1.000
_cell.length_c   1.000
_cell.angle_alpha   90.00
_cell.angle_beta   90.00
_cell.angle_gamma   90.00
#
_symmetry.space_group_name_H-M   'P 1'
#
loop_
_entity.id
_entity.type
_entity.pdbx_description
1 polymer ?
#
loop_
_entity_poly.entity_id
_entity_poly.type
_entity_poly.pdbx_seq_one_letter_code
_entity_poly.pdbx_strand_id
1 'polypeptide(L)'
;MSDPGSPRKVGSYKVADRANPSIHDVWVENGLAYSSNWSDGVHIVDVGNGIRGGSPENPVKVSSYAYPSGWNHAAFPYRQPDTGRFYVAAGDEAFPYGLNVTGKPTRPRGWIHFLDFTDLENPVESARYQVPEAGTHNLWIEDGVMYVAYLSLIHI
;
A
#
# COMPACT_ATOMS: atom_id res chain seq x y z
N MET A 1 -22.35 -3.15 4.68
CA MET A 1 -22.88 -2.58 5.95
C MET A 1 -24.40 -2.69 5.92
N SER A 2 -24.99 -3.32 6.94
CA SER A 2 -26.46 -3.51 7.02
C SER A 2 -27.19 -2.23 7.39
N ASP A 3 -26.55 -1.31 8.10
CA ASP A 3 -27.08 0.00 8.47
C ASP A 3 -25.92 1.04 8.44
N PRO A 4 -25.85 1.87 7.38
CA PRO A 4 -24.83 2.92 7.27
C PRO A 4 -24.97 4.02 8.33
N GLY A 5 -26.17 4.21 8.90
CA GLY A 5 -26.43 5.19 9.96
C GLY A 5 -25.92 4.77 11.35
N SER A 6 -25.61 3.48 11.52
CA SER A 6 -25.17 2.90 12.78
C SER A 6 -24.00 1.92 12.55
N PRO A 7 -22.85 2.39 12.09
CA PRO A 7 -21.71 1.50 11.83
C PRO A 7 -21.17 0.92 13.12
N ARG A 8 -20.79 -0.37 13.08
CA ARG A 8 -20.13 -1.05 14.20
C ARG A 8 -18.84 -1.72 13.74
N LYS A 9 -17.83 -1.71 14.59
CA LYS A 9 -16.60 -2.47 14.40
C LYS A 9 -16.91 -3.96 14.51
N VAL A 10 -16.55 -4.75 13.51
CA VAL A 10 -16.74 -6.20 13.49
C VAL A 10 -15.44 -6.97 13.70
N GLY A 11 -14.29 -6.41 13.29
CA GLY A 11 -12.97 -7.00 13.43
C GLY A 11 -11.87 -5.96 13.40
N SER A 12 -10.63 -6.40 13.49
CA SER A 12 -9.45 -5.57 13.31
C SER A 12 -8.24 -6.42 12.92
N TYR A 13 -7.35 -5.82 12.14
CA TYR A 13 -6.04 -6.36 11.81
C TYR A 13 -4.94 -5.47 12.38
N LYS A 14 -3.88 -6.08 12.90
CA LYS A 14 -2.71 -5.38 13.43
C LYS A 14 -1.47 -5.84 12.67
N VAL A 15 -0.77 -4.93 12.01
CA VAL A 15 0.36 -5.24 11.12
C VAL A 15 1.59 -5.76 11.86
N ALA A 16 1.80 -5.32 13.09
CA ALA A 16 2.96 -5.73 13.90
C ALA A 16 2.59 -5.74 15.39
N ASP A 17 3.22 -6.63 16.14
CA ASP A 17 3.05 -6.70 17.59
C ASP A 17 4.05 -5.80 18.33
N ARG A 18 3.90 -4.50 18.13
CA ARG A 18 4.69 -3.44 18.76
C ARG A 18 3.80 -2.26 19.15
N ALA A 19 4.35 -1.35 19.92
CA ALA A 19 3.65 -0.10 20.21
C ALA A 19 3.48 0.73 18.92
N ASN A 20 2.28 1.28 18.73
CA ASN A 20 1.93 2.20 17.64
C ASN A 20 2.25 1.68 16.22
N PRO A 21 1.83 0.45 15.84
CA PRO A 21 1.81 0.08 14.45
C PRO A 21 0.80 0.98 13.73
N SER A 22 1.11 1.44 12.54
CA SER A 22 0.18 2.30 11.81
C SER A 22 -0.12 1.74 10.43
N ILE A 23 -1.38 1.77 10.07
CA ILE A 23 -1.86 1.67 8.70
C ILE A 23 -2.02 3.10 8.21
N HIS A 24 -1.54 3.38 6.99
CA HIS A 24 -1.67 4.68 6.37
C HIS A 24 -2.85 4.69 5.39
N ASP A 25 -2.90 3.73 4.49
CA ASP A 25 -3.96 3.59 3.50
C ASP A 25 -4.33 2.12 3.31
N VAL A 26 -5.51 1.88 2.71
CA VAL A 26 -5.99 0.53 2.40
C VAL A 26 -6.87 0.53 1.17
N TRP A 27 -6.55 -0.35 0.23
CA TRP A 27 -7.42 -0.72 -0.88
C TRP A 27 -8.06 -2.08 -0.60
N VAL A 28 -9.36 -2.22 -0.89
CA VAL A 28 -10.06 -3.51 -0.68
C VAL A 28 -10.77 -3.92 -1.95
N GLU A 29 -10.46 -5.09 -2.45
CA GLU A 29 -11.20 -5.73 -3.54
C GLU A 29 -11.21 -7.24 -3.42
N ASN A 30 -12.26 -7.88 -3.92
CA ASN A 30 -12.40 -9.36 -3.94
C ASN A 30 -12.12 -10.01 -2.58
N GLY A 31 -12.47 -9.35 -1.46
CA GLY A 31 -12.26 -9.85 -0.11
C GLY A 31 -10.80 -9.86 0.36
N LEU A 32 -9.90 -9.18 -0.34
CA LEU A 32 -8.53 -8.92 0.07
C LEU A 32 -8.33 -7.43 0.37
N ALA A 33 -7.69 -7.12 1.48
CA ALA A 33 -7.25 -5.78 1.83
C ALA A 33 -5.74 -5.65 1.57
N TYR A 34 -5.36 -4.63 0.82
CA TYR A 34 -3.99 -4.25 0.50
C TYR A 34 -3.66 -3.03 1.34
N SER A 35 -3.01 -3.24 2.46
CA SER A 35 -2.73 -2.15 3.40
C SER A 35 -1.31 -1.62 3.25
N SER A 36 -1.21 -0.30 3.31
CA SER A 36 0.03 0.46 3.26
C SER A 36 0.40 0.89 4.66
N ASN A 37 1.60 0.52 5.12
CA ASN A 37 1.92 0.57 6.55
C ASN A 37 3.29 1.22 6.82
N TRP A 38 3.65 2.25 6.08
CA TRP A 38 4.93 2.95 6.23
C TRP A 38 6.12 1.97 6.21
N SER A 39 6.87 1.91 7.30
CA SER A 39 8.04 1.04 7.43
C SER A 39 7.73 -0.46 7.47
N ASP A 40 6.49 -0.83 7.75
CA ASP A 40 6.07 -2.24 7.71
C ASP A 40 5.71 -2.69 6.28
N GLY A 41 5.71 -1.75 5.32
CA GLY A 41 5.49 -2.01 3.89
C GLY A 41 4.05 -2.40 3.56
N VAL A 42 3.90 -3.25 2.55
CA VAL A 42 2.60 -3.73 2.08
C VAL A 42 2.22 -5.01 2.81
N HIS A 43 0.98 -5.08 3.31
CA HIS A 43 0.36 -6.31 3.76
C HIS A 43 -0.86 -6.64 2.92
N ILE A 44 -0.97 -7.89 2.48
CA ILE A 44 -2.16 -8.46 1.88
C ILE A 44 -2.89 -9.24 2.97
N VAL A 45 -4.14 -8.90 3.22
CA VAL A 45 -4.94 -9.46 4.31
C VAL A 45 -6.24 -10.04 3.76
N ASP A 46 -6.54 -11.28 4.08
CA ASP A 46 -7.81 -11.92 3.78
C ASP A 46 -8.87 -11.40 4.75
N VAL A 47 -9.84 -10.69 4.20
CA VAL A 47 -10.99 -10.12 4.91
C VAL A 47 -12.32 -10.65 4.38
N GLY A 48 -12.30 -11.82 3.72
CA GLY A 48 -13.47 -12.48 3.15
C GLY A 48 -13.24 -13.12 1.78
N ASN A 49 -12.00 -13.14 1.28
CA ASN A 49 -11.63 -13.88 0.07
C ASN A 49 -11.64 -15.40 0.30
N GLY A 50 -11.23 -15.82 1.50
CA GLY A 50 -11.17 -17.23 1.89
C GLY A 50 -9.84 -17.92 1.59
N ILE A 51 -8.87 -17.26 0.95
CA ILE A 51 -7.57 -17.87 0.59
C ILE A 51 -6.78 -18.35 1.81
N ARG A 52 -6.98 -17.69 2.98
CA ARG A 52 -6.41 -18.09 4.28
C ARG A 52 -7.49 -18.31 5.34
N GLY A 53 -8.77 -18.43 4.93
CA GLY A 53 -9.90 -18.57 5.83
C GLY A 53 -10.23 -17.30 6.61
N GLY A 54 -9.82 -16.15 6.11
CA GLY A 54 -10.11 -14.86 6.71
C GLY A 54 -11.56 -14.42 6.51
N SER A 55 -12.02 -13.56 7.40
CA SER A 55 -13.33 -12.90 7.34
C SER A 55 -13.23 -11.47 7.86
N PRO A 56 -14.27 -10.62 7.68
CA PRO A 56 -14.28 -9.30 8.29
C PRO A 56 -14.14 -9.33 9.81
N GLU A 57 -14.66 -10.37 10.47
CA GLU A 57 -14.59 -10.56 11.93
C GLU A 57 -13.22 -11.10 12.37
N ASN A 58 -12.56 -11.86 11.49
CA ASN A 58 -11.26 -12.48 11.75
C ASN A 58 -10.33 -12.31 10.55
N PRO A 59 -9.77 -11.11 10.31
CA PRO A 59 -8.83 -10.86 9.22
C PRO A 59 -7.54 -11.69 9.37
N VAL A 60 -7.07 -12.30 8.28
CA VAL A 60 -5.88 -13.15 8.30
C VAL A 60 -4.85 -12.65 7.29
N LYS A 61 -3.59 -12.52 7.73
CA LYS A 61 -2.49 -12.16 6.82
C LYS A 61 -2.28 -13.22 5.75
N VAL A 62 -2.26 -12.80 4.49
CA VAL A 62 -1.94 -13.63 3.33
C VAL A 62 -0.46 -13.57 3.02
N SER A 63 0.08 -12.35 2.88
CA SER A 63 1.48 -12.09 2.54
C SER A 63 1.87 -10.69 2.96
N SER A 64 3.16 -10.38 2.95
CA SER A 64 3.65 -9.02 3.19
C SER A 64 5.03 -8.81 2.57
N TYR A 65 5.33 -7.57 2.19
CA TYR A 65 6.64 -7.16 1.71
C TYR A 65 7.03 -5.81 2.30
N ALA A 66 8.13 -5.77 3.02
CA ALA A 66 8.74 -4.55 3.53
C ALA A 66 9.96 -4.21 2.67
N TYR A 67 10.06 -2.96 2.23
CA TYR A 67 11.17 -2.49 1.40
C TYR A 67 11.94 -1.35 2.07
N PRO A 68 13.22 -1.11 1.68
CA PRO A 68 14.14 -0.29 2.47
C PRO A 68 13.75 1.18 2.63
N SER A 69 12.94 1.77 1.73
CA SER A 69 12.54 3.16 1.83
C SER A 69 11.70 3.44 3.07
N GLY A 70 10.83 2.48 3.45
CA GLY A 70 10.02 2.58 4.65
C GLY A 70 8.93 3.65 4.62
N TRP A 71 8.51 4.11 3.45
CA TRP A 71 7.55 5.20 3.26
C TRP A 71 6.29 4.78 2.51
N ASN A 72 5.88 3.52 2.66
CA ASN A 72 4.72 2.99 1.96
C ASN A 72 3.44 3.77 2.28
N HIS A 73 2.91 4.45 1.27
CA HIS A 73 1.72 5.28 1.33
C HIS A 73 0.49 4.62 0.70
N ALA A 74 0.67 4.04 -0.50
CA ALA A 74 -0.41 3.44 -1.27
C ALA A 74 -0.03 2.03 -1.74
N ALA A 75 -1.01 1.15 -1.90
CA ALA A 75 -0.83 -0.19 -2.42
C ALA A 75 -2.04 -0.57 -3.29
N PHE A 76 -1.82 -0.88 -4.55
CA PHE A 76 -2.87 -1.24 -5.49
C PHE A 76 -2.56 -2.56 -6.20
N PRO A 77 -3.46 -3.55 -6.17
CA PRO A 77 -3.25 -4.84 -6.82
C PRO A 77 -3.39 -4.74 -8.34
N TYR A 78 -2.60 -5.51 -9.04
CA TYR A 78 -2.69 -5.67 -10.48
C TYR A 78 -2.39 -7.10 -10.89
N ARG A 79 -3.33 -7.72 -11.59
CA ARG A 79 -3.11 -9.01 -12.21
C ARG A 79 -2.88 -8.82 -13.70
N GLN A 80 -1.68 -9.17 -14.16
CA GLN A 80 -1.30 -9.04 -15.57
C GLN A 80 -2.12 -10.01 -16.42
N PRO A 81 -2.91 -9.53 -17.40
CA PRO A 81 -3.84 -10.39 -18.15
C PRO A 81 -3.17 -11.52 -18.91
N ASP A 82 -2.04 -11.23 -19.57
CA ASP A 82 -1.37 -12.18 -20.48
C ASP A 82 -0.64 -13.31 -19.75
N THR A 83 -0.14 -13.06 -18.55
CA THR A 83 0.70 -14.01 -17.81
C THR A 83 0.04 -14.53 -16.54
N GLY A 84 -1.02 -13.87 -16.06
CA GLY A 84 -1.66 -14.16 -14.80
C GLY A 84 -0.82 -13.78 -13.57
N ARG A 85 0.36 -13.19 -13.76
CA ARG A 85 1.22 -12.75 -12.63
C ARG A 85 0.49 -11.71 -11.79
N PHE A 86 0.72 -11.79 -10.50
CA PHE A 86 0.06 -10.94 -9.53
C PHE A 86 1.06 -9.94 -8.93
N TYR A 87 0.82 -8.67 -9.18
CA TYR A 87 1.63 -7.56 -8.68
C TYR A 87 0.84 -6.70 -7.70
N VAL A 88 1.57 -6.02 -6.82
CA VAL A 88 1.08 -4.85 -6.09
C VAL A 88 1.98 -3.68 -6.44
N ALA A 89 1.40 -2.63 -6.99
CA ALA A 89 2.08 -1.35 -7.14
C ALA A 89 2.01 -0.61 -5.80
N ALA A 90 3.17 -0.28 -5.24
CA ALA A 90 3.29 0.38 -3.95
C ALA A 90 3.98 1.73 -4.09
N GLY A 91 3.34 2.80 -3.64
CA GLY A 91 3.86 4.16 -3.73
C GLY A 91 4.48 4.62 -2.41
N ASP A 92 5.59 5.35 -2.51
CA ASP A 92 6.26 5.98 -1.37
C ASP A 92 5.94 7.46 -1.29
N GLU A 93 5.41 7.91 -0.18
CA GLU A 93 5.34 9.32 0.16
C GLU A 93 6.55 9.69 1.02
N ALA A 94 7.66 10.06 0.39
CA ALA A 94 8.86 10.37 1.14
C ALA A 94 9.11 11.88 1.23
N PHE A 95 9.05 12.39 2.46
CA PHE A 95 9.57 13.68 2.87
C PHE A 95 10.75 13.42 3.82
N PRO A 96 11.97 13.16 3.32
CA PRO A 96 13.06 12.56 4.11
C PRO A 96 13.46 13.33 5.37
N TYR A 97 13.00 14.56 5.51
CA TYR A 97 13.30 15.38 6.69
C TYR A 97 12.06 16.02 7.31
N GLY A 98 10.86 15.63 6.88
CA GLY A 98 9.62 16.24 7.30
C GLY A 98 9.56 17.73 6.93
N LEU A 99 8.67 18.47 7.56
CA LEU A 99 8.82 19.93 7.58
C LEU A 99 10.09 20.22 8.37
N ASN A 100 11.11 20.66 7.66
CA ASN A 100 12.32 21.12 8.29
C ASN A 100 11.96 22.15 9.38
N VAL A 101 12.40 21.92 10.60
CA VAL A 101 12.15 22.82 11.75
C VAL A 101 12.64 24.25 11.51
N THR A 102 13.43 24.49 10.47
CA THR A 102 13.87 25.82 10.01
C THR A 102 12.92 26.45 8.99
N GLY A 103 11.80 25.81 8.67
CA GLY A 103 10.80 26.31 7.72
C GLY A 103 11.20 26.22 6.25
N LYS A 104 12.30 25.55 5.91
CA LYS A 104 12.64 25.29 4.51
C LYS A 104 11.89 24.06 4.01
N PRO A 105 11.20 24.13 2.87
CA PRO A 105 10.55 22.98 2.29
C PRO A 105 11.59 21.91 1.93
N THR A 106 11.30 20.66 2.31
CA THR A 106 12.07 19.50 1.84
C THR A 106 11.52 19.07 0.49
N ARG A 107 12.39 18.60 -0.40
CA ARG A 107 11.92 18.09 -1.69
C ARG A 107 11.20 16.77 -1.51
N PRO A 108 9.96 16.64 -1.99
CA PRO A 108 9.29 15.34 -2.02
C PRO A 108 10.10 14.36 -2.86
N ARG A 109 10.08 13.11 -2.48
CA ARG A 109 10.60 12.00 -3.29
C ARG A 109 9.87 10.73 -2.90
N GLY A 110 9.98 9.74 -3.73
CA GLY A 110 9.39 8.43 -3.52
C GLY A 110 9.48 7.61 -4.77
N TRP A 111 9.41 6.31 -4.58
CA TRP A 111 9.38 5.35 -5.66
C TRP A 111 7.98 4.80 -5.83
N ILE A 112 7.68 4.32 -7.01
CA ILE A 112 6.64 3.32 -7.23
C ILE A 112 7.38 1.98 -7.32
N HIS A 113 7.10 1.09 -6.39
CA HIS A 113 7.63 -0.26 -6.35
C HIS A 113 6.64 -1.20 -7.02
N PHE A 114 7.11 -2.06 -7.90
CA PHE A 114 6.33 -3.15 -8.48
C PHE A 114 6.70 -4.44 -7.77
N LEU A 115 5.86 -4.84 -6.83
CA LEU A 115 6.06 -6.01 -6.00
C LEU A 115 5.34 -7.20 -6.61
N ASP A 116 6.08 -8.25 -6.93
CA ASP A 116 5.54 -9.49 -7.48
C ASP A 116 5.14 -10.42 -6.34
N PHE A 117 3.85 -10.63 -6.20
CA PHE A 117 3.21 -11.52 -5.25
C PHE A 117 2.67 -12.79 -5.91
N THR A 118 3.16 -13.15 -7.11
CA THR A 118 2.75 -14.40 -7.77
C THR A 118 3.02 -15.61 -6.89
N ASP A 119 4.17 -15.63 -6.22
CA ASP A 119 4.44 -16.49 -5.07
C ASP A 119 4.17 -15.71 -3.77
N LEU A 120 3.05 -16.00 -3.12
CA LEU A 120 2.63 -15.32 -1.89
C LEU A 120 3.55 -15.60 -0.68
N GLU A 121 4.30 -16.70 -0.71
CA GLU A 121 5.23 -17.04 0.37
C GLU A 121 6.60 -16.34 0.18
N ASN A 122 6.96 -16.02 -1.06
CA ASN A 122 8.25 -15.41 -1.42
C ASN A 122 8.06 -14.20 -2.36
N PRO A 123 7.37 -13.13 -1.94
CA PRO A 123 7.21 -11.95 -2.76
C PRO A 123 8.55 -11.25 -3.00
N VAL A 124 8.71 -10.64 -4.17
CA VAL A 124 9.94 -9.94 -4.56
C VAL A 124 9.64 -8.58 -5.20
N GLU A 125 10.53 -7.62 -5.04
CA GLU A 125 10.50 -6.39 -5.83
C GLU A 125 11.03 -6.71 -7.25
N SER A 126 10.20 -6.54 -8.26
CA SER A 126 10.55 -6.83 -9.66
C SER A 126 11.03 -5.59 -10.42
N ALA A 127 10.54 -4.42 -10.07
CA ALA A 127 10.93 -3.15 -10.69
C ALA A 127 10.57 -1.97 -9.78
N ARG A 128 11.11 -0.79 -10.12
CA ARG A 128 10.70 0.47 -9.51
C ARG A 128 10.78 1.61 -10.52
N TYR A 129 10.00 2.64 -10.28
CA TYR A 129 9.96 3.86 -11.09
C TYR A 129 9.97 5.09 -10.19
N GLN A 130 10.58 6.19 -10.62
CA GLN A 130 10.62 7.44 -9.88
C GLN A 130 10.43 8.63 -10.83
N VAL A 131 9.63 9.59 -10.40
CA VAL A 131 9.65 10.95 -10.93
C VAL A 131 10.58 11.77 -10.03
N PRO A 132 11.66 12.36 -10.57
CA PRO A 132 12.58 13.16 -9.77
C PRO A 132 11.87 14.31 -9.05
N GLU A 133 12.25 14.54 -7.79
CA GLU A 133 11.72 15.64 -6.96
C GLU A 133 10.20 15.62 -6.74
N ALA A 134 9.56 14.46 -6.92
CA ALA A 134 8.15 14.26 -6.64
C ALA A 134 7.94 13.06 -5.70
N GLY A 135 7.07 13.23 -4.71
CA GLY A 135 6.61 12.14 -3.83
C GLY A 135 5.41 11.46 -4.44
N THR A 136 5.39 10.13 -4.44
CA THR A 136 4.22 9.38 -4.86
C THR A 136 3.14 9.52 -3.80
N HIS A 137 1.90 9.66 -4.24
CA HIS A 137 0.73 9.67 -3.37
C HIS A 137 -0.20 8.52 -3.75
N ASN A 138 -1.50 8.76 -3.89
CA ASN A 138 -2.44 7.70 -4.28
C ASN A 138 -2.21 7.27 -5.73
N LEU A 139 -2.47 6.00 -6.00
CA LEU A 139 -2.36 5.42 -7.32
C LEU A 139 -3.45 4.37 -7.54
N TRP A 140 -3.81 4.13 -8.79
CA TRP A 140 -4.65 3.01 -9.21
C TRP A 140 -4.28 2.56 -10.63
N ILE A 141 -4.69 1.36 -11.00
CA ILE A 141 -4.45 0.80 -12.33
C ILE A 141 -5.79 0.40 -12.93
N GLU A 142 -6.05 0.86 -14.15
CA GLU A 142 -7.24 0.53 -14.92
C GLU A 142 -6.83 0.30 -16.38
N ASP A 143 -7.30 -0.76 -17.00
CA ASP A 143 -7.02 -1.15 -18.39
C ASP A 143 -5.50 -1.15 -18.74
N GLY A 144 -4.66 -1.59 -17.79
CA GLY A 144 -3.21 -1.65 -17.96
C GLY A 144 -2.51 -0.29 -17.89
N VAL A 145 -3.22 0.78 -17.58
CA VAL A 145 -2.67 2.12 -17.38
C VAL A 145 -2.65 2.45 -15.90
N MET A 146 -1.50 2.90 -15.40
CA MET A 146 -1.36 3.36 -14.02
C MET A 146 -1.56 4.87 -13.94
N TYR A 147 -2.46 5.29 -13.06
CA TYR A 147 -2.72 6.68 -12.72
C TYR A 147 -2.10 6.97 -11.36
N VAL A 148 -1.28 8.00 -11.26
CA VAL A 148 -0.54 8.31 -10.04
C VAL A 148 -0.64 9.78 -9.71
N ALA A 149 -1.00 10.09 -8.47
CA ALA A 149 -0.88 11.41 -7.92
C ALA A 149 0.55 11.63 -7.39
N TYR A 150 1.13 12.78 -7.68
CA TYR A 150 2.44 13.17 -7.19
C TYR A 150 2.37 14.45 -6.37
N LEU A 151 3.07 14.44 -5.24
CA LEU A 151 3.36 15.63 -4.46
C LEU A 151 4.61 16.29 -5.04
N SER A 152 4.50 17.54 -5.44
CA SER A 152 5.61 18.33 -5.98
C SER A 152 5.65 19.71 -5.33
N LEU A 153 6.85 20.22 -5.05
CA LEU A 153 7.03 21.57 -4.52
C LEU A 153 6.89 22.68 -5.58
N ILE A 154 6.76 22.31 -6.86
CA ILE A 154 6.71 23.29 -7.97
C ILE A 154 5.34 24.00 -8.04
N HIS A 155 4.33 23.48 -7.36
CA HIS A 155 2.96 23.99 -7.44
C HIS A 155 2.48 24.70 -6.16
N ILE A 156 3.39 25.08 -5.29
CA ILE A 156 3.09 25.89 -4.09
C ILE A 156 3.53 27.33 -4.32
#